data_ca0009bb2074b3e5ce359ff94c25e71e
#
_entry.id   ca0009bb2074b3e5ce359ff94c25e71e
#
_cell.length_a   1.000
_cell.length_b   1.000
_cell.length_c   1.000
_cell.angle_alpha   90.00
_cell.angle_beta   90.00
_cell.angle_gamma   90.00
#
_symmetry.space_group_name_H-M   'P 1'
#
loop_
_entity.id
_entity.type
_entity.pdbx_description
1 polymer ?
#
loop_
_entity_poly.entity_id
_entity_poly.type
_entity_poly.pdbx_seq_one_letter_code
_entity_poly.pdbx_strand_id
1 'polypeptide(L)'
;SNCAARTGLPLSAQVIYGMGDQQAQSIGNGVFEEGTFICNIGTGGQVSAFSSEPVYDEGLRTQTFCHGIDRAYSVFGAILNAGMSLKWLKDNILREKNFEVLSQMAEEIPTGSDGLIFLPYLTGERTPHMDTKAKGMFYGLNLAHTREHMARAVMEGVTFALKDCMEILEKMGNECTRVISSGG
;
A
#
# COMPACT_ATOMS: atom_id res chain seq x y z
N SER A 1 14.97 -25.51 31.40
CA SER A 1 14.78 -24.08 31.69
C SER A 1 13.41 -23.84 32.33
N ASN A 2 13.28 -22.76 33.07
CA ASN A 2 12.02 -22.39 33.75
C ASN A 2 10.83 -22.21 32.75
N CYS A 3 11.15 -21.86 31.53
CA CYS A 3 10.17 -21.68 30.44
C CYS A 3 9.54 -23.02 30.02
N ALA A 4 10.35 -24.06 29.80
CA ALA A 4 9.86 -25.39 29.43
C ALA A 4 8.92 -25.96 30.48
N ALA A 5 9.27 -25.82 31.78
CA ALA A 5 8.42 -26.27 32.89
C ALA A 5 7.07 -25.53 32.93
N ARG A 6 7.02 -24.26 32.57
CA ARG A 6 5.78 -23.44 32.59
C ARG A 6 4.93 -23.61 31.32
N THR A 7 5.51 -23.92 30.19
CA THR A 7 4.83 -24.02 28.89
C THR A 7 4.50 -25.46 28.50
N GLY A 8 5.09 -26.43 29.17
CA GLY A 8 4.97 -27.88 28.82
C GLY A 8 5.75 -28.27 27.57
N LEU A 9 6.59 -27.36 27.04
CA LEU A 9 7.43 -27.66 25.87
C LEU A 9 8.63 -28.53 26.28
N PRO A 10 9.10 -29.44 25.38
CA PRO A 10 10.30 -30.21 25.64
C PRO A 10 11.52 -29.32 25.75
N LEU A 11 12.52 -29.73 26.55
CA LEU A 11 13.78 -29.01 26.69
C LEU A 11 14.56 -28.90 25.38
N SER A 12 14.30 -29.79 24.43
CA SER A 12 14.88 -29.81 23.07
C SER A 12 14.19 -28.81 22.10
N ALA A 13 13.09 -28.18 22.51
CA ALA A 13 12.44 -27.19 21.66
C ALA A 13 13.38 -26.02 21.38
N GLN A 14 13.59 -25.74 20.10
CA GLN A 14 14.38 -24.61 19.67
C GLN A 14 13.48 -23.35 19.66
N VAL A 15 14.00 -22.27 20.22
CA VAL A 15 13.37 -20.94 20.14
C VAL A 15 14.06 -20.19 19.02
N ILE A 16 13.29 -19.83 18.00
CA ILE A 16 13.78 -19.05 16.86
C ILE A 16 13.12 -17.69 16.86
N TYR A 17 13.83 -16.69 16.39
CA TYR A 17 13.24 -15.38 16.11
C TYR A 17 12.57 -15.43 14.73
N GLY A 18 11.37 -14.91 14.66
CA GLY A 18 10.68 -14.67 13.41
C GLY A 18 10.99 -13.26 12.88
N MET A 19 10.20 -12.84 11.90
CA MET A 19 10.25 -11.50 11.32
C MET A 19 8.84 -10.91 11.27
N GLY A 20 8.70 -9.63 10.97
CA GLY A 20 7.41 -9.02 10.71
C GLY A 20 6.73 -9.62 9.47
N ASP A 21 5.41 -9.54 9.42
CA ASP A 21 4.60 -10.06 8.32
C ASP A 21 4.98 -9.46 6.95
N GLN A 22 5.33 -8.19 6.91
CA GLN A 22 5.76 -7.50 5.68
C GLN A 22 7.10 -8.02 5.16
N GLN A 23 8.07 -8.27 6.04
CA GLN A 23 9.34 -8.87 5.66
C GLN A 23 9.15 -10.32 5.20
N ALA A 24 8.26 -11.05 5.87
CA ALA A 24 7.90 -12.40 5.45
C ALA A 24 7.19 -12.40 4.09
N GLN A 25 6.30 -11.43 3.84
CA GLN A 25 5.65 -11.24 2.55
C GLN A 25 6.66 -10.90 1.45
N SER A 26 7.65 -10.05 1.72
CA SER A 26 8.72 -9.72 0.77
C SER A 26 9.49 -10.99 0.35
N ILE A 27 9.88 -11.81 1.30
CA ILE A 27 10.54 -13.10 1.03
C ILE A 27 9.63 -14.04 0.27
N GLY A 28 8.36 -14.15 0.69
CA GLY A 28 7.36 -15.01 0.04
C GLY A 28 7.07 -14.62 -1.41
N ASN A 29 7.21 -13.35 -1.75
CA ASN A 29 7.10 -12.83 -3.13
C ASN A 29 8.44 -12.86 -3.91
N GLY A 30 9.50 -13.41 -3.34
CA GLY A 30 10.79 -13.54 -4.02
C GLY A 30 11.56 -12.24 -4.15
N VAL A 31 11.39 -11.30 -3.22
CA VAL A 31 12.12 -10.02 -3.22
C VAL A 31 13.39 -10.19 -2.38
N PHE A 32 14.49 -10.44 -3.07
CA PHE A 32 15.80 -10.72 -2.48
C PHE A 32 16.89 -9.76 -2.96
N GLU A 33 16.58 -8.85 -3.86
CA GLU A 33 17.51 -7.94 -4.51
C GLU A 33 16.85 -6.60 -4.83
N GLU A 34 17.67 -5.61 -5.08
CA GLU A 34 17.25 -4.27 -5.50
C GLU A 34 16.54 -4.31 -6.85
N GLY A 35 15.73 -3.28 -7.12
CA GLY A 35 14.97 -3.15 -8.36
C GLY A 35 13.55 -3.73 -8.32
N THR A 36 13.24 -4.61 -7.35
CA THR A 36 11.87 -5.15 -7.22
C THR A 36 11.11 -4.44 -6.11
N PHE A 37 9.99 -3.81 -6.48
CA PHE A 37 9.05 -3.22 -5.53
C PHE A 37 7.84 -4.12 -5.32
N ILE A 38 7.31 -4.15 -4.12
CA ILE A 38 6.01 -4.76 -3.81
C ILE A 38 5.00 -3.65 -3.62
N CYS A 39 3.90 -3.72 -4.37
CA CYS A 39 2.71 -2.90 -4.16
C CYS A 39 1.63 -3.77 -3.51
N ASN A 40 1.44 -3.59 -2.21
CA ASN A 40 0.43 -4.33 -1.45
C ASN A 40 -0.82 -3.47 -1.26
N ILE A 41 -1.97 -3.97 -1.75
CA ILE A 41 -3.26 -3.28 -1.70
C ILE A 41 -4.21 -4.09 -0.81
N GLY A 42 -4.34 -3.65 0.43
CA GLY A 42 -5.32 -4.15 1.39
C GLY A 42 -6.30 -3.03 1.77
N THR A 43 -6.72 -2.96 3.00
CA THR A 43 -7.51 -1.84 3.57
C THR A 43 -6.78 -0.51 3.35
N GLY A 44 -5.52 -0.42 3.77
CA GLY A 44 -4.55 0.57 3.33
C GLY A 44 -3.74 0.04 2.17
N GLY A 45 -2.80 0.85 1.67
CA GLY A 45 -1.87 0.46 0.63
C GLY A 45 -0.42 0.71 1.06
N GLN A 46 0.48 -0.06 0.49
CA GLN A 46 1.90 0.07 0.80
C GLN A 46 2.73 -0.24 -0.43
N VAL A 47 3.78 0.54 -0.61
CA VAL A 47 4.85 0.22 -1.55
C VAL A 47 6.12 -0.01 -0.77
N SER A 48 6.77 -1.13 -0.98
CA SER A 48 8.03 -1.49 -0.34
C SER A 48 9.09 -1.89 -1.36
N ALA A 49 10.35 -1.59 -1.03
CA ALA A 49 11.53 -1.94 -1.80
C ALA A 49 12.54 -2.66 -0.91
N PHE A 50 13.33 -3.53 -1.52
CA PHE A 50 14.54 -4.09 -0.92
C PHE A 50 15.68 -3.07 -1.03
N SER A 51 16.50 -2.97 0.00
CA SER A 51 17.73 -2.17 -0.02
C SER A 51 18.87 -2.91 0.66
N SER A 52 20.06 -2.88 0.07
CA SER A 52 21.30 -3.42 0.65
C SER A 52 21.87 -2.51 1.73
N GLU A 53 21.42 -1.25 1.80
CA GLU A 53 21.90 -0.25 2.74
C GLU A 53 20.74 0.35 3.56
N PRO A 54 21.00 0.81 4.79
CA PRO A 54 19.99 1.46 5.62
C PRO A 54 19.74 2.89 5.13
N VAL A 55 18.79 3.06 4.22
CA VAL A 55 18.39 4.36 3.69
C VAL A 55 17.22 4.95 4.48
N TYR A 56 17.11 6.28 4.51
CA TYR A 56 16.01 7.00 5.14
C TYR A 56 15.61 8.21 4.32
N ASP A 57 14.33 8.58 4.38
CA ASP A 57 13.81 9.79 3.78
C ASP A 57 14.00 10.98 4.73
N GLU A 58 14.65 12.05 4.30
CA GLU A 58 14.86 13.26 5.11
C GLU A 58 13.54 13.91 5.54
N GLY A 59 12.47 13.75 4.77
CA GLY A 59 11.13 14.20 5.11
C GLY A 59 10.38 13.29 6.10
N LEU A 60 11.00 12.19 6.56
CA LEU A 60 10.43 11.20 7.49
C LEU A 60 9.08 10.63 7.03
N ARG A 61 8.88 10.50 5.72
CA ARG A 61 7.63 10.01 5.11
C ARG A 61 7.60 8.50 4.91
N THR A 62 8.76 7.85 5.03
CA THR A 62 8.94 6.41 4.83
C THR A 62 9.47 5.75 6.11
N GLN A 63 9.47 4.43 6.13
CA GLN A 63 10.01 3.63 7.22
C GLN A 63 11.01 2.62 6.66
N THR A 64 12.09 2.37 7.40
CA THR A 64 13.12 1.40 7.06
C THR A 64 13.24 0.39 8.20
N PHE A 65 13.11 -0.88 7.88
CA PHE A 65 13.27 -1.99 8.82
C PHE A 65 14.33 -2.98 8.33
N CYS A 66 14.87 -3.75 9.25
CA CYS A 66 15.70 -4.90 8.87
C CYS A 66 14.85 -5.88 8.04
N HIS A 67 15.41 -6.37 6.95
CA HIS A 67 14.84 -7.44 6.15
C HIS A 67 15.06 -8.80 6.85
N GLY A 68 14.37 -9.85 6.38
CA GLY A 68 14.63 -11.22 6.86
C GLY A 68 15.90 -11.85 6.28
N ILE A 69 16.57 -11.16 5.36
CA ILE A 69 17.90 -11.51 4.84
C ILE A 69 18.94 -10.72 5.63
N ASP A 70 20.09 -11.38 5.92
CA ASP A 70 21.19 -10.74 6.63
C ASP A 70 21.72 -9.53 5.85
N ARG A 71 21.98 -8.45 6.58
CA ARG A 71 22.49 -7.18 6.03
C ARG A 71 21.62 -6.56 4.92
N ALA A 72 20.32 -6.78 4.99
CA ALA A 72 19.37 -6.18 4.06
C ALA A 72 18.27 -5.45 4.81
N TYR A 73 17.62 -4.53 4.12
CA TYR A 73 16.59 -3.64 4.66
C TYR A 73 15.35 -3.66 3.77
N SER A 74 14.22 -3.38 4.39
CA SER A 74 12.94 -3.15 3.72
C SER A 74 12.54 -1.70 3.94
N VAL A 75 12.44 -0.95 2.86
CA VAL A 75 12.03 0.47 2.88
C VAL A 75 10.63 0.57 2.33
N PHE A 76 9.75 1.31 3.00
CA PHE A 76 8.37 1.41 2.50
C PHE A 76 7.69 2.74 2.82
N GLY A 77 6.79 3.13 1.91
CA GLY A 77 5.78 4.14 2.10
C GLY A 77 4.39 3.51 2.19
N ALA A 78 3.49 4.11 2.96
CA ALA A 78 2.16 3.57 3.17
C ALA A 78 1.09 4.65 3.11
N ILE A 79 -0.05 4.30 2.49
CA ILE A 79 -1.27 5.10 2.44
C ILE A 79 -2.36 4.47 3.31
N LEU A 80 -3.21 5.30 3.91
CA LEU A 80 -4.21 4.80 4.86
C LEU A 80 -5.43 4.19 4.17
N ASN A 81 -5.84 4.72 3.04
CA ASN A 81 -7.13 4.41 2.43
C ASN A 81 -6.96 3.92 0.97
N ALA A 82 -6.53 2.66 0.78
CA ALA A 82 -6.50 2.01 -0.53
C ALA A 82 -7.83 1.27 -0.79
N GLY A 83 -7.92 0.00 -0.48
CA GLY A 83 -9.16 -0.76 -0.60
C GLY A 83 -10.30 -0.20 0.26
N MET A 84 -9.97 0.52 1.35
CA MET A 84 -10.96 1.24 2.15
C MET A 84 -11.69 2.32 1.33
N SER A 85 -11.01 3.03 0.43
CA SER A 85 -11.65 4.01 -0.46
C SER A 85 -12.68 3.35 -1.38
N LEU A 86 -12.33 2.22 -1.98
CA LEU A 86 -13.25 1.43 -2.80
C LEU A 86 -14.41 0.88 -1.98
N LYS A 87 -14.12 0.36 -0.78
CA LYS A 87 -15.15 -0.13 0.14
C LYS A 87 -16.12 0.99 0.54
N TRP A 88 -15.60 2.16 0.90
CA TRP A 88 -16.40 3.32 1.24
C TRP A 88 -17.30 3.76 0.07
N LEU A 89 -16.74 3.86 -1.13
CA LEU A 89 -17.52 4.21 -2.34
C LEU A 89 -18.64 3.19 -2.57
N LYS A 90 -18.29 1.88 -2.52
CA LYS A 90 -19.23 0.78 -2.72
C LYS A 90 -20.39 0.80 -1.73
N ASP A 91 -20.04 0.85 -0.44
CA ASP A 91 -21.04 0.64 0.62
C ASP A 91 -21.87 1.91 0.92
N ASN A 92 -21.21 3.08 0.95
CA ASN A 92 -21.83 4.30 1.46
C ASN A 92 -22.38 5.21 0.36
N ILE A 93 -21.74 5.23 -0.81
CA ILE A 93 -22.11 6.16 -1.88
C ILE A 93 -22.95 5.44 -2.94
N LEU A 94 -22.42 4.37 -3.54
CA LEU A 94 -23.08 3.68 -4.64
C LEU A 94 -24.06 2.61 -4.17
N ARG A 95 -23.91 2.10 -2.97
CA ARG A 95 -24.70 1.02 -2.36
C ARG A 95 -24.72 -0.25 -3.21
N GLU A 96 -23.56 -0.61 -3.74
CA GLU A 96 -23.40 -1.80 -4.56
C GLU A 96 -23.07 -3.04 -3.72
N LYS A 97 -23.41 -4.22 -4.24
CA LYS A 97 -23.30 -5.47 -3.49
C LYS A 97 -21.89 -6.04 -3.46
N ASN A 98 -21.13 -5.88 -4.54
CA ASN A 98 -19.79 -6.45 -4.68
C ASN A 98 -18.83 -5.50 -5.39
N PHE A 99 -17.53 -5.79 -5.30
CA PHE A 99 -16.48 -4.99 -5.94
C PHE A 99 -16.40 -5.18 -7.46
N GLU A 100 -16.88 -6.30 -7.97
CA GLU A 100 -16.88 -6.62 -9.39
C GLU A 100 -17.69 -5.59 -10.19
N VAL A 101 -18.82 -5.15 -9.64
CA VAL A 101 -19.63 -4.07 -10.24
C VAL A 101 -18.82 -2.78 -10.37
N LEU A 102 -18.01 -2.42 -9.35
CA LEU A 102 -17.16 -1.23 -9.42
C LEU A 102 -16.09 -1.35 -10.50
N SER A 103 -15.52 -2.55 -10.65
CA SER A 103 -14.53 -2.81 -11.71
C SER A 103 -15.15 -2.65 -13.10
N GLN A 104 -16.33 -3.22 -13.32
CA GLN A 104 -17.07 -3.08 -14.59
C GLN A 104 -17.40 -1.60 -14.88
N MET A 105 -17.91 -0.87 -13.89
CA MET A 105 -18.15 0.58 -14.03
C MET A 105 -16.88 1.34 -14.44
N ALA A 106 -15.75 1.06 -13.80
CA ALA A 106 -14.51 1.73 -14.10
C ALA A 106 -13.97 1.39 -15.50
N GLU A 107 -14.22 0.20 -16.00
CA GLU A 107 -13.83 -0.22 -17.36
C GLU A 107 -14.56 0.54 -18.47
N GLU A 108 -15.79 1.00 -18.21
CA GLU A 108 -16.57 1.80 -19.15
C GLU A 108 -16.04 3.22 -19.38
N ILE A 109 -15.21 3.71 -18.44
CA ILE A 109 -14.71 5.08 -18.45
C ILE A 109 -13.25 5.13 -18.88
N PRO A 110 -12.87 6.02 -19.78
CA PRO A 110 -11.47 6.16 -20.20
C PRO A 110 -10.56 6.57 -19.05
N THR A 111 -9.27 6.26 -19.20
CA THR A 111 -8.22 6.68 -18.27
C THR A 111 -8.24 8.19 -18.09
N GLY A 112 -8.13 8.66 -16.85
CA GLY A 112 -8.24 10.05 -16.46
C GLY A 112 -9.64 10.45 -16.06
N SER A 113 -10.62 9.52 -16.10
CA SER A 113 -12.00 9.72 -15.64
C SER A 113 -12.64 11.04 -16.11
N ASP A 114 -12.35 11.44 -17.36
CA ASP A 114 -12.77 12.70 -17.99
C ASP A 114 -12.46 13.95 -17.14
N GLY A 115 -11.33 13.90 -16.40
CA GLY A 115 -10.86 14.99 -15.55
C GLY A 115 -11.38 14.94 -14.11
N LEU A 116 -12.13 13.91 -13.73
CA LEU A 116 -12.52 13.72 -12.35
C LEU A 116 -11.38 13.08 -11.55
N ILE A 117 -10.90 13.78 -10.54
CA ILE A 117 -9.81 13.33 -9.66
C ILE A 117 -10.35 13.00 -8.28
N PHE A 118 -9.89 11.91 -7.69
CA PHE A 118 -10.18 11.55 -6.30
C PHE A 118 -8.92 11.58 -5.45
N LEU A 119 -8.99 12.25 -4.29
CA LEU A 119 -7.95 12.22 -3.27
C LEU A 119 -8.37 11.23 -2.17
N PRO A 120 -7.61 10.13 -1.91
CA PRO A 120 -8.05 9.05 -1.03
C PRO A 120 -7.84 9.31 0.47
N TYR A 121 -7.76 10.56 0.91
CA TYR A 121 -7.37 10.92 2.29
C TYR A 121 -8.53 10.91 3.28
N LEU A 122 -9.42 9.91 3.19
CA LEU A 122 -10.68 9.84 3.96
C LEU A 122 -10.48 9.89 5.48
N THR A 123 -9.38 9.36 5.99
CA THR A 123 -9.07 9.29 7.44
C THR A 123 -7.74 9.99 7.79
N GLY A 124 -7.34 10.97 6.99
CA GLY A 124 -5.99 11.51 7.00
C GLY A 124 -5.08 10.74 6.04
N GLU A 125 -3.80 11.10 6.00
CA GLU A 125 -2.83 10.37 5.17
C GLU A 125 -1.46 10.28 5.86
N ARG A 126 -0.75 9.18 5.51
CA ARG A 126 0.65 8.97 5.87
C ARG A 126 1.55 9.44 4.73
N THR A 127 2.21 8.57 4.02
CA THR A 127 3.04 8.90 2.86
C THR A 127 2.17 9.43 1.70
N PRO A 128 2.49 10.55 1.06
CA PRO A 128 3.64 11.42 1.29
C PRO A 128 3.40 12.58 2.26
N HIS A 129 2.18 12.78 2.71
CA HIS A 129 1.75 14.04 3.35
C HIS A 129 2.00 14.09 4.85
N MET A 130 1.95 12.94 5.54
CA MET A 130 2.05 12.80 7.01
C MET A 130 1.07 13.74 7.74
N ASP A 131 -0.15 13.88 7.21
CA ASP A 131 -1.19 14.77 7.71
C ASP A 131 -2.45 14.01 8.15
N THR A 132 -2.66 13.93 9.45
CA THR A 132 -3.85 13.28 10.04
C THR A 132 -5.15 14.05 9.82
N LYS A 133 -5.09 15.30 9.38
CA LYS A 133 -6.25 16.18 9.12
C LYS A 133 -6.64 16.21 7.64
N ALA A 134 -5.83 15.66 6.74
CA ALA A 134 -6.16 15.56 5.33
C ALA A 134 -7.53 14.90 5.13
N LYS A 135 -8.25 15.31 4.10
CA LYS A 135 -9.60 14.81 3.78
C LYS A 135 -9.68 14.34 2.34
N GLY A 136 -10.49 13.29 2.13
CA GLY A 136 -10.83 12.83 0.79
C GLY A 136 -11.62 13.90 0.03
N MET A 137 -11.41 13.96 -1.29
CA MET A 137 -12.05 14.95 -2.15
C MET A 137 -12.23 14.39 -3.55
N PHE A 138 -13.39 14.70 -4.16
CA PHE A 138 -13.54 14.67 -5.61
C PHE A 138 -13.33 16.08 -6.16
N TYR A 139 -12.41 16.20 -7.10
CA TYR A 139 -12.10 17.46 -7.77
C TYR A 139 -12.44 17.39 -9.26
N GLY A 140 -13.01 18.45 -9.81
CA GLY A 140 -13.34 18.52 -11.23
C GLY A 140 -14.74 18.00 -11.60
N LEU A 141 -15.63 17.74 -10.61
CA LEU A 141 -17.01 17.32 -10.89
C LEU A 141 -17.74 18.30 -11.81
N ASN A 142 -18.44 17.74 -12.81
CA ASN A 142 -19.33 18.46 -13.70
C ASN A 142 -20.60 17.63 -14.01
N LEU A 143 -21.52 18.17 -14.79
CA LEU A 143 -22.82 17.53 -15.08
C LEU A 143 -22.72 16.26 -15.95
N ALA A 144 -21.60 16.01 -16.61
CA ALA A 144 -21.41 14.82 -17.43
C ALA A 144 -20.91 13.62 -16.61
N HIS A 145 -20.36 13.86 -15.43
CA HIS A 145 -19.83 12.78 -14.60
C HIS A 145 -20.94 11.94 -13.97
N THR A 146 -20.77 10.63 -14.05
CA THR A 146 -21.70 9.63 -13.54
C THR A 146 -21.04 8.82 -12.41
N ARG A 147 -21.76 7.86 -11.87
CA ARG A 147 -21.26 6.92 -10.87
C ARG A 147 -20.08 6.05 -11.38
N GLU A 148 -20.04 5.76 -12.67
CA GLU A 148 -18.97 5.04 -13.34
C GLU A 148 -17.66 5.86 -13.31
N HIS A 149 -17.76 7.15 -13.56
CA HIS A 149 -16.62 8.08 -13.40
C HIS A 149 -16.12 8.12 -11.95
N MET A 150 -17.01 8.10 -10.96
CA MET A 150 -16.61 8.07 -9.55
C MET A 150 -15.84 6.77 -9.22
N ALA A 151 -16.31 5.61 -9.72
CA ALA A 151 -15.61 4.34 -9.55
C ALA A 151 -14.20 4.38 -10.16
N ARG A 152 -14.10 4.87 -11.40
CA ARG A 152 -12.82 5.06 -12.10
C ARG A 152 -11.89 6.01 -11.35
N ALA A 153 -12.36 7.18 -10.97
CA ALA A 153 -11.58 8.19 -10.26
C ALA A 153 -11.05 7.67 -8.91
N VAL A 154 -11.83 6.91 -8.16
CA VAL A 154 -11.37 6.32 -6.89
C VAL A 154 -10.26 5.30 -7.11
N MET A 155 -10.37 4.42 -8.11
CA MET A 155 -9.31 3.47 -8.45
C MET A 155 -8.02 4.17 -8.89
N GLU A 156 -8.14 5.19 -9.73
CA GLU A 156 -6.99 5.99 -10.18
C GLU A 156 -6.36 6.80 -9.03
N GLY A 157 -7.18 7.42 -8.18
CA GLY A 157 -6.69 8.20 -7.05
C GLY A 157 -5.89 7.36 -6.05
N VAL A 158 -6.35 6.13 -5.77
CA VAL A 158 -5.58 5.16 -4.95
C VAL A 158 -4.28 4.78 -5.64
N THR A 159 -4.32 4.54 -6.94
CA THR A 159 -3.12 4.18 -7.73
C THR A 159 -2.10 5.31 -7.75
N PHE A 160 -2.54 6.55 -7.91
CA PHE A 160 -1.66 7.72 -7.85
C PHE A 160 -1.03 7.91 -6.48
N ALA A 161 -1.79 7.72 -5.39
CA ALA A 161 -1.23 7.80 -4.04
C ALA A 161 -0.17 6.71 -3.78
N LEU A 162 -0.34 5.50 -4.32
CA LEU A 162 0.68 4.45 -4.30
C LEU A 162 1.91 4.84 -5.16
N LYS A 163 1.69 5.47 -6.31
CA LYS A 163 2.77 5.98 -7.15
C LYS A 163 3.59 7.06 -6.42
N ASP A 164 2.95 7.96 -5.67
CA ASP A 164 3.67 8.94 -4.85
C ASP A 164 4.60 8.26 -3.83
N CYS A 165 4.18 7.14 -3.25
CA CYS A 165 5.06 6.32 -2.39
C CYS A 165 6.26 5.78 -3.18
N MET A 166 6.04 5.25 -4.39
CA MET A 166 7.12 4.73 -5.25
C MET A 166 8.14 5.83 -5.58
N GLU A 167 7.67 7.00 -5.99
CA GLU A 167 8.55 8.12 -6.34
C GLU A 167 9.44 8.59 -5.18
N ILE A 168 8.95 8.49 -3.93
CA ILE A 168 9.78 8.78 -2.76
C ILE A 168 10.87 7.71 -2.61
N LEU A 169 10.52 6.43 -2.73
CA LEU A 169 11.50 5.36 -2.64
C LEU A 169 12.56 5.46 -3.75
N GLU A 170 12.17 5.82 -4.96
CA GLU A 170 13.09 6.05 -6.07
C GLU A 170 14.05 7.24 -5.80
N LYS A 171 13.53 8.35 -5.25
CA LYS A 171 14.34 9.51 -4.85
C LYS A 171 15.33 9.19 -3.71
N MET A 172 15.05 8.14 -2.93
CA MET A 172 15.98 7.61 -1.90
C MET A 172 17.05 6.70 -2.48
N GLY A 173 17.11 6.50 -3.80
CA GLY A 173 18.10 5.68 -4.48
C GLY A 173 17.65 4.25 -4.80
N ASN A 174 16.40 3.90 -4.55
CA ASN A 174 15.85 2.59 -4.92
C ASN A 174 15.28 2.65 -6.34
N GLU A 175 16.02 2.24 -7.34
CA GLU A 175 15.54 2.16 -8.72
C GLU A 175 14.51 1.05 -8.88
N CYS A 176 13.33 1.39 -9.43
CA CYS A 176 12.27 0.41 -9.68
C CYS A 176 12.35 -0.15 -11.10
N THR A 177 12.70 -1.42 -11.23
CA THR A 177 12.70 -2.12 -12.52
C THR A 177 11.52 -3.10 -12.67
N ARG A 178 10.92 -3.49 -11.54
CA ARG A 178 9.83 -4.46 -11.50
C ARG A 178 8.90 -4.17 -10.32
N VAL A 179 7.58 -4.29 -10.56
CA VAL A 179 6.57 -4.20 -9.51
C VAL A 179 5.83 -5.54 -9.38
N ILE A 180 5.71 -6.03 -8.15
CA ILE A 180 4.87 -7.17 -7.79
C ILE A 180 3.64 -6.63 -7.07
N SER A 181 2.45 -6.89 -7.59
CA SER A 181 1.19 -6.58 -6.90
C SER A 181 0.82 -7.72 -5.96
N SER A 182 0.38 -7.37 -4.76
CA SER A 182 -0.04 -8.29 -3.71
C SER A 182 -1.24 -7.69 -2.97
N GLY A 183 -1.95 -8.52 -2.24
CA GLY A 183 -3.18 -8.15 -1.53
C GLY A 183 -4.42 -8.79 -2.14
N GLY A 184 -5.61 -8.35 -1.74
CA GLY A 184 -6.88 -8.89 -2.22
C GLY A 184 -8.09 -8.37 -1.47
#